data_9c8369136d0f14596f84d875a2c1f97e
#
_entry.id   9c8369136d0f14596f84d875a2c1f97e
#
_cell.length_a   1.000
_cell.length_b   1.000
_cell.length_c   1.000
_cell.angle_alpha   90.00
_cell.angle_beta   90.00
_cell.angle_gamma   90.00
#
_symmetry.space_group_name_H-M   'P 1'
#
loop_
_entity.id
_entity.type
_entity.pdbx_description
1 polymer ?
#
loop_
_entity_poly.entity_id
_entity_poly.type
_entity_poly.pdbx_seq_one_letter_code
_entity_poly.pdbx_strand_id
1 'polypeptide(L)'
;MFSKDHTLANVDPDLWAVIQQENTRQQDHIELIASENYTSPAVMQAQGSQLTNKYAEGYPGKRYYGGCEYVDVVETLAIDRIKELFGAEAANVQPNSGSQANQGVFFAVLKPGDTIMGMSLAEGGHLTHGMALNMSGKWFNVVSYGLNEKEEIDYDAMERLAREKKPKLIIAGASAYSLRIDFERFARIAKEIGAYFMVDMAHYAGLIAAGVYPNPVPHADFVTSTTHKSLRGPRGGIILMKAEHAKAINSAIFPGIQGGPLMHVIAGKAVAFKEALTPEFKAYQEQVVKNADALAKALIARGLRIVSGRTESHVMLVDLRAKKITGKAAEAILGSAHITCNKNAIPNDPETPFVTSGIRLGSPAMTTRGFKEAESAKVGELIADVLDNPNDAATIERVKAEVKKLTDAFRVYE
;
A
#
# COMPACT_ATOMS: atom_id res chain seq x y z
N MET A 1 15.83 17.69 33.66
CA MET A 1 16.74 17.55 32.51
C MET A 1 16.82 16.08 32.17
N PHE A 2 16.69 15.68 30.89
CA PHE A 2 16.74 14.28 30.48
C PHE A 2 18.20 13.78 30.54
N SER A 3 18.41 12.57 31.05
CA SER A 3 19.71 11.90 31.03
C SER A 3 19.80 10.93 29.83
N LYS A 4 21.02 10.45 29.56
CA LYS A 4 21.23 9.39 28.53
C LYS A 4 20.55 8.07 28.92
N ASP A 5 20.26 7.87 30.21
CA ASP A 5 19.61 6.66 30.72
C ASP A 5 18.08 6.70 30.60
N HIS A 6 17.49 7.79 30.09
CA HIS A 6 16.09 7.88 29.72
C HIS A 6 15.81 7.09 28.43
N THR A 7 16.15 5.81 28.45
CA THR A 7 15.80 4.89 27.37
C THR A 7 14.40 4.33 27.59
N LEU A 8 13.75 3.88 26.52
CA LEU A 8 12.42 3.25 26.62
C LEU A 8 12.42 2.08 27.60
N ALA A 9 13.46 1.25 27.58
CA ALA A 9 13.60 0.10 28.48
C ALA A 9 13.63 0.50 29.96
N ASN A 10 14.17 1.69 30.27
CA ASN A 10 14.27 2.15 31.65
C ASN A 10 13.04 2.96 32.10
N VAL A 11 12.37 3.64 31.18
CA VAL A 11 11.22 4.52 31.47
C VAL A 11 9.91 3.75 31.45
N ASP A 12 9.76 2.82 30.52
CA ASP A 12 8.56 2.00 30.33
C ASP A 12 8.95 0.57 29.92
N PRO A 13 9.37 -0.25 30.90
CA PRO A 13 9.79 -1.63 30.65
C PRO A 13 8.66 -2.51 30.11
N ASP A 14 7.40 -2.22 30.45
CA ASP A 14 6.25 -2.99 29.96
C ASP A 14 6.04 -2.75 28.46
N LEU A 15 6.05 -1.50 28.03
CA LEU A 15 5.99 -1.16 26.59
C LEU A 15 7.21 -1.69 25.83
N TRP A 16 8.40 -1.59 26.42
CA TRP A 16 9.61 -2.16 25.83
C TRP A 16 9.48 -3.67 25.60
N ALA A 17 8.98 -4.42 26.59
CA ALA A 17 8.77 -5.86 26.45
C ALA A 17 7.79 -6.21 25.32
N VAL A 18 6.69 -5.47 25.16
CA VAL A 18 5.72 -5.68 24.07
C VAL A 18 6.35 -5.38 22.69
N ILE A 19 7.17 -4.34 22.59
CA ILE A 19 7.91 -4.05 21.33
C ILE A 19 8.86 -5.20 21.00
N GLN A 20 9.56 -5.78 21.99
CA GLN A 20 10.43 -6.94 21.75
C GLN A 20 9.64 -8.17 21.29
N GLN A 21 8.42 -8.38 21.82
CA GLN A 21 7.54 -9.45 21.36
C GLN A 21 7.13 -9.25 19.88
N GLU A 22 6.79 -8.02 19.48
CA GLU A 22 6.49 -7.71 18.07
C GLU A 22 7.72 -7.88 17.16
N ASN A 23 8.90 -7.47 17.61
CA ASN A 23 10.15 -7.72 16.89
C ASN A 23 10.37 -9.22 16.65
N THR A 24 10.14 -10.05 17.65
CA THR A 24 10.22 -11.50 17.57
C THR A 24 9.18 -12.06 16.61
N ARG A 25 7.92 -11.58 16.67
CA ARG A 25 6.86 -11.99 15.74
C ARG A 25 7.23 -11.67 14.30
N GLN A 26 7.70 -10.45 14.02
CA GLN A 26 8.12 -10.05 12.68
C GLN A 26 9.29 -10.90 12.16
N GLN A 27 10.21 -11.29 13.05
CA GLN A 27 11.31 -12.18 12.68
C GLN A 27 10.84 -13.61 12.40
N ASP A 28 9.95 -14.16 13.22
CA ASP A 28 9.58 -15.57 13.21
C ASP A 28 8.43 -15.91 12.25
N HIS A 29 7.67 -14.91 11.77
CA HIS A 29 6.57 -15.11 10.84
C HIS A 29 6.97 -14.75 9.40
N ILE A 30 6.37 -15.45 8.43
CA ILE A 30 6.38 -15.02 7.03
C ILE A 30 5.22 -14.06 6.81
N GLU A 31 5.55 -12.80 6.51
CA GLU A 31 4.59 -11.74 6.27
C GLU A 31 4.15 -11.71 4.81
N LEU A 32 2.86 -11.93 4.58
CA LEU A 32 2.24 -11.94 3.24
C LEU A 32 1.09 -10.94 3.11
N ILE A 33 0.86 -10.06 4.09
CA ILE A 33 -0.07 -8.96 3.91
C ILE A 33 0.50 -8.03 2.84
N ALA A 34 -0.18 -7.92 1.71
CA ALA A 34 0.31 -7.20 0.51
C ALA A 34 0.60 -5.71 0.73
N SER A 35 0.05 -5.13 1.79
CA SER A 35 0.24 -3.73 2.19
C SER A 35 1.29 -3.53 3.29
N GLU A 36 2.02 -4.57 3.67
CA GLU A 36 3.09 -4.51 4.67
C GLU A 36 4.47 -4.72 4.07
N ASN A 37 5.48 -4.16 4.73
CA ASN A 37 6.87 -4.28 4.36
C ASN A 37 7.76 -3.97 5.58
N TYR A 38 9.03 -4.32 5.48
CA TYR A 38 10.04 -3.97 6.48
C TYR A 38 10.83 -2.76 5.98
N THR A 39 10.77 -1.67 6.72
CA THR A 39 11.53 -0.44 6.38
C THR A 39 12.97 -0.56 6.86
N SER A 40 13.89 0.21 6.26
CA SER A 40 15.31 0.15 6.63
C SER A 40 15.58 0.71 8.04
N PRO A 41 16.66 0.28 8.70
CA PRO A 41 17.12 0.91 9.95
C PRO A 41 17.34 2.41 9.82
N ALA A 42 17.80 2.90 8.65
CA ALA A 42 18.02 4.32 8.40
C ALA A 42 16.71 5.12 8.43
N VAL A 43 15.62 4.57 7.88
CA VAL A 43 14.27 5.17 7.97
C VAL A 43 13.80 5.22 9.41
N MET A 44 13.98 4.14 10.18
CA MET A 44 13.61 4.12 11.61
C MET A 44 14.43 5.12 12.42
N GLN A 45 15.72 5.25 12.15
CA GLN A 45 16.60 6.25 12.79
C GLN A 45 16.14 7.69 12.50
N ALA A 46 15.76 7.98 11.25
CA ALA A 46 15.23 9.30 10.88
C ALA A 46 13.93 9.63 11.63
N GLN A 47 13.02 8.65 11.77
CA GLN A 47 11.78 8.82 12.52
C GLN A 47 11.99 9.02 14.03
N GLY A 48 13.02 8.41 14.63
CA GLY A 48 13.38 8.56 16.03
C GLY A 48 14.24 9.80 16.32
N SER A 49 14.41 10.72 15.38
CA SER A 49 15.28 11.90 15.53
C SER A 49 14.60 13.07 16.24
N GLN A 50 15.41 14.08 16.64
CA GLN A 50 14.94 15.31 17.27
C GLN A 50 14.03 16.17 16.37
N LEU A 51 13.89 15.83 15.08
CA LEU A 51 12.96 16.52 14.18
C LEU A 51 11.50 16.43 14.67
N THR A 52 11.18 15.45 15.53
CA THR A 52 9.87 15.36 16.20
C THR A 52 9.54 16.58 17.06
N ASN A 53 10.56 17.33 17.55
CA ASN A 53 10.37 18.49 18.40
C ASN A 53 9.98 19.76 17.63
N LYS A 54 10.15 19.77 16.29
CA LYS A 54 10.03 21.00 15.51
C LYS A 54 8.63 21.22 14.95
N TYR A 55 8.05 22.35 15.29
CA TYR A 55 6.80 22.84 14.72
C TYR A 55 7.07 23.63 13.43
N ALA A 56 6.52 23.17 12.28
CA ALA A 56 6.88 23.70 10.96
C ALA A 56 5.65 23.91 10.04
N GLU A 57 4.57 24.52 10.56
CA GLU A 57 3.42 24.89 9.73
C GLU A 57 3.81 25.75 8.53
N GLY A 58 3.18 25.50 7.40
CA GLY A 58 3.53 26.09 6.12
C GLY A 58 4.40 25.16 5.28
N TYR A 59 5.24 25.73 4.45
CA TYR A 59 6.06 25.04 3.46
C TYR A 59 7.49 25.59 3.45
N PRO A 60 8.49 24.91 2.86
CA PRO A 60 9.87 25.42 2.80
C PRO A 60 9.95 26.86 2.31
N GLY A 61 10.66 27.69 3.06
CA GLY A 61 10.80 29.13 2.81
C GLY A 61 9.55 29.97 3.13
N LYS A 62 8.45 29.37 3.56
CA LYS A 62 7.18 30.02 3.88
C LYS A 62 6.55 29.43 5.14
N ARG A 63 7.30 29.34 6.22
CA ARG A 63 6.84 28.83 7.51
C ARG A 63 6.19 29.92 8.35
N TYR A 64 5.30 29.50 9.22
CA TYR A 64 4.67 30.37 10.22
C TYR A 64 5.48 30.49 11.49
N TYR A 65 6.57 29.72 11.66
CA TYR A 65 7.42 29.66 12.84
C TYR A 65 8.88 29.86 12.47
N GLY A 66 9.67 30.43 13.39
CA GLY A 66 11.12 30.58 13.25
C GLY A 66 11.86 29.25 13.46
N GLY A 67 13.16 29.22 13.14
CA GLY A 67 14.03 28.05 13.35
C GLY A 67 13.73 26.89 12.42
N CYS A 68 13.26 27.13 11.20
CA CYS A 68 12.88 26.12 10.23
C CYS A 68 13.92 25.88 9.12
N GLU A 69 15.08 26.53 9.19
CA GLU A 69 16.12 26.47 8.16
C GLU A 69 16.55 25.04 7.82
N TYR A 70 16.65 24.16 8.81
CA TYR A 70 17.05 22.75 8.59
C TYR A 70 15.88 21.85 8.20
N VAL A 71 14.69 22.04 8.76
CA VAL A 71 13.52 21.26 8.35
C VAL A 71 13.05 21.63 6.95
N ASP A 72 13.33 22.85 6.49
CA ASP A 72 13.12 23.25 5.09
C ASP A 72 13.98 22.42 4.14
N VAL A 73 15.24 22.17 4.50
CA VAL A 73 16.13 21.29 3.74
C VAL A 73 15.60 19.85 3.73
N VAL A 74 15.12 19.33 4.87
CA VAL A 74 14.56 17.97 4.98
C VAL A 74 13.35 17.81 4.07
N GLU A 75 12.39 18.73 4.11
CA GLU A 75 11.19 18.65 3.28
C GLU A 75 11.52 18.83 1.80
N THR A 76 12.42 19.76 1.46
CA THR A 76 12.88 19.95 0.07
C THR A 76 13.54 18.70 -0.48
N LEU A 77 14.41 18.02 0.29
CA LEU A 77 15.01 16.75 -0.12
C LEU A 77 13.96 15.68 -0.39
N ALA A 78 12.91 15.59 0.43
CA ALA A 78 11.82 14.64 0.21
C ALA A 78 11.04 14.96 -1.08
N ILE A 79 10.72 16.25 -1.30
CA ILE A 79 10.01 16.73 -2.50
C ILE A 79 10.84 16.44 -3.76
N ASP A 80 12.11 16.81 -3.78
CA ASP A 80 12.95 16.66 -4.96
C ASP A 80 13.16 15.19 -5.33
N ARG A 81 13.44 14.34 -4.34
CA ARG A 81 13.63 12.90 -4.54
C ARG A 81 12.38 12.20 -5.04
N ILE A 82 11.21 12.54 -4.51
CA ILE A 82 9.96 11.89 -4.97
C ILE A 82 9.56 12.38 -6.38
N LYS A 83 9.84 13.63 -6.72
CA LYS A 83 9.67 14.16 -8.07
C LYS A 83 10.59 13.45 -9.06
N GLU A 84 11.87 13.29 -8.72
CA GLU A 84 12.84 12.55 -9.51
C GLU A 84 12.41 11.09 -9.74
N LEU A 85 11.97 10.43 -8.65
CA LEU A 85 11.61 9.01 -8.66
C LEU A 85 10.46 8.67 -9.62
N PHE A 86 9.48 9.57 -9.76
CA PHE A 86 8.28 9.34 -10.58
C PHE A 86 8.18 10.23 -11.81
N GLY A 87 9.08 11.21 -11.99
CA GLY A 87 9.01 12.19 -13.06
C GLY A 87 7.87 13.20 -12.88
N ALA A 88 7.53 13.56 -11.63
CA ALA A 88 6.43 14.47 -11.34
C ALA A 88 6.86 15.95 -11.40
N GLU A 89 5.94 16.82 -11.86
CA GLU A 89 6.19 18.27 -11.92
C GLU A 89 6.19 18.91 -10.52
N ALA A 90 5.27 18.47 -9.66
CA ALA A 90 5.13 18.96 -8.29
C ALA A 90 4.76 17.83 -7.33
N ALA A 91 5.10 18.02 -6.05
CA ALA A 91 4.80 17.03 -5.00
C ALA A 91 4.48 17.72 -3.66
N ASN A 92 3.60 17.09 -2.88
CA ASN A 92 3.37 17.39 -1.47
C ASN A 92 3.67 16.16 -0.64
N VAL A 93 4.58 16.25 0.32
CA VAL A 93 5.05 15.15 1.16
C VAL A 93 4.52 15.21 2.59
N GLN A 94 3.64 16.17 2.89
CA GLN A 94 3.09 16.38 4.23
C GLN A 94 1.92 15.44 4.61
N PRO A 95 1.15 14.79 3.71
CA PRO A 95 0.07 13.92 4.14
C PRO A 95 0.53 12.85 5.13
N ASN A 96 -0.21 12.72 6.26
CA ASN A 96 0.11 11.77 7.32
C ASN A 96 -0.26 10.32 6.96
N SER A 97 -1.10 10.14 5.95
CA SER A 97 -1.51 8.84 5.44
C SER A 97 -1.96 8.92 3.96
N GLY A 98 -2.10 7.77 3.29
CA GLY A 98 -2.70 7.71 1.96
C GLY A 98 -4.16 8.22 1.96
N SER A 99 -4.91 7.92 3.02
CA SER A 99 -6.29 8.43 3.15
C SER A 99 -6.33 9.95 3.21
N GLN A 100 -5.41 10.59 3.94
CA GLN A 100 -5.31 12.05 3.99
C GLN A 100 -4.77 12.65 2.70
N ALA A 101 -3.91 11.93 1.97
CA ALA A 101 -3.51 12.34 0.63
C ALA A 101 -4.72 12.37 -0.32
N ASN A 102 -5.56 11.33 -0.31
CA ASN A 102 -6.81 11.30 -1.09
C ASN A 102 -7.76 12.42 -0.65
N GLN A 103 -7.94 12.63 0.66
CA GLN A 103 -8.76 13.73 1.19
C GLN A 103 -8.25 15.10 0.74
N GLY A 104 -6.94 15.30 0.68
CA GLY A 104 -6.32 16.53 0.18
C GLY A 104 -6.70 16.82 -1.27
N VAL A 105 -6.67 15.81 -2.13
CA VAL A 105 -7.15 15.94 -3.51
C VAL A 105 -8.64 16.26 -3.53
N PHE A 106 -9.46 15.52 -2.79
CA PHE A 106 -10.91 15.75 -2.74
C PHE A 106 -11.22 17.17 -2.26
N PHE A 107 -10.58 17.63 -1.18
CA PHE A 107 -10.77 18.97 -0.65
C PHE A 107 -10.37 20.07 -1.63
N ALA A 108 -9.34 19.82 -2.46
CA ALA A 108 -8.86 20.78 -3.45
C ALA A 108 -9.81 20.98 -4.63
N VAL A 109 -10.48 19.90 -5.10
CA VAL A 109 -11.19 19.92 -6.40
C VAL A 109 -12.67 19.58 -6.34
N LEU A 110 -13.18 19.10 -5.21
CA LEU A 110 -14.56 18.67 -5.03
C LEU A 110 -15.29 19.49 -3.96
N LYS A 111 -16.61 19.43 -4.03
CA LYS A 111 -17.53 19.91 -2.98
C LYS A 111 -18.42 18.75 -2.53
N PRO A 112 -18.92 18.73 -1.28
CA PRO A 112 -19.93 17.77 -0.86
C PRO A 112 -21.10 17.73 -1.86
N GLY A 113 -21.51 16.50 -2.24
CA GLY A 113 -22.53 16.25 -3.26
C GLY A 113 -22.01 16.13 -4.70
N ASP A 114 -20.74 16.44 -4.96
CA ASP A 114 -20.14 16.14 -6.28
C ASP A 114 -20.11 14.63 -6.53
N THR A 115 -20.15 14.22 -7.80
CA THR A 115 -20.07 12.81 -8.18
C THR A 115 -18.62 12.39 -8.40
N ILE A 116 -18.23 11.29 -7.78
CA ILE A 116 -16.95 10.62 -7.99
C ILE A 116 -17.15 9.22 -8.56
N MET A 117 -16.16 8.74 -9.33
CA MET A 117 -16.16 7.37 -9.81
C MET A 117 -14.90 6.67 -9.30
N GLY A 118 -15.06 5.47 -8.72
CA GLY A 118 -13.96 4.66 -8.20
C GLY A 118 -14.24 3.16 -8.33
N MET A 119 -13.21 2.33 -8.13
CA MET A 119 -13.38 0.88 -8.13
C MET A 119 -14.21 0.44 -6.92
N SER A 120 -15.16 -0.48 -7.15
CA SER A 120 -15.94 -1.10 -6.07
C SER A 120 -15.04 -1.75 -5.02
N LEU A 121 -15.35 -1.53 -3.74
CA LEU A 121 -14.61 -2.17 -2.63
C LEU A 121 -14.66 -3.70 -2.71
N ALA A 122 -15.82 -4.25 -3.10
CA ALA A 122 -16.02 -5.69 -3.24
C ALA A 122 -15.16 -6.31 -4.36
N GLU A 123 -14.68 -5.50 -5.30
CA GLU A 123 -13.91 -5.95 -6.45
C GLU A 123 -12.45 -5.46 -6.40
N GLY A 124 -12.00 -4.96 -5.25
CA GLY A 124 -10.59 -4.63 -5.00
C GLY A 124 -10.28 -3.15 -4.80
N GLY A 125 -11.27 -2.26 -4.81
CA GLY A 125 -11.09 -0.84 -4.52
C GLY A 125 -10.59 -0.56 -3.09
N HIS A 126 -10.26 0.69 -2.81
CA HIS A 126 -9.88 1.13 -1.46
C HIS A 126 -11.06 1.81 -0.75
N LEU A 127 -11.05 1.82 0.58
CA LEU A 127 -12.09 2.47 1.40
C LEU A 127 -12.35 3.93 0.97
N THR A 128 -11.29 4.67 0.65
CA THR A 128 -11.39 6.08 0.26
C THR A 128 -11.84 6.31 -1.18
N HIS A 129 -12.17 5.25 -1.93
CA HIS A 129 -12.71 5.35 -3.29
C HIS A 129 -14.24 5.35 -3.33
N GLY A 130 -14.89 5.68 -2.21
CA GLY A 130 -16.35 5.84 -2.14
C GLY A 130 -17.09 4.83 -1.25
N MET A 131 -16.37 4.09 -0.40
CA MET A 131 -17.04 3.17 0.54
C MET A 131 -17.98 3.94 1.47
N ALA A 132 -19.22 3.46 1.65
CA ALA A 132 -20.32 4.19 2.28
C ALA A 132 -20.03 4.70 3.69
N LEU A 133 -19.25 4.00 4.50
CA LEU A 133 -18.87 4.44 5.85
C LEU A 133 -17.66 5.37 5.86
N ASN A 134 -16.92 5.45 4.75
CA ASN A 134 -15.80 6.37 4.62
C ASN A 134 -16.28 7.79 4.32
N MET A 135 -15.45 8.78 4.61
CA MET A 135 -15.71 10.17 4.28
C MET A 135 -16.09 10.34 2.79
N SER A 136 -15.39 9.66 1.89
CA SER A 136 -15.65 9.73 0.47
C SER A 136 -17.06 9.25 0.09
N GLY A 137 -17.57 8.20 0.74
CA GLY A 137 -18.93 7.70 0.53
C GLY A 137 -20.00 8.54 1.22
N LYS A 138 -19.62 9.28 2.28
CA LYS A 138 -20.55 10.16 3.02
C LYS A 138 -20.71 11.53 2.37
N TRP A 139 -19.69 12.04 1.74
CA TRP A 139 -19.68 13.41 1.20
C TRP A 139 -19.98 13.49 -0.28
N PHE A 140 -19.78 12.41 -1.04
CA PHE A 140 -19.89 12.40 -2.49
C PHE A 140 -20.95 11.41 -2.99
N ASN A 141 -21.50 11.70 -4.17
CA ASN A 141 -22.29 10.73 -4.91
C ASN A 141 -21.33 9.75 -5.58
N VAL A 142 -21.40 8.48 -5.20
CA VAL A 142 -20.44 7.48 -5.65
C VAL A 142 -20.99 6.66 -6.81
N VAL A 143 -20.21 6.56 -7.87
CA VAL A 143 -20.42 5.66 -9.00
C VAL A 143 -19.29 4.65 -8.99
N SER A 144 -19.59 3.36 -8.91
CA SER A 144 -18.55 2.33 -8.88
C SER A 144 -18.43 1.64 -10.23
N TYR A 145 -17.17 1.46 -10.69
CA TYR A 145 -16.87 0.51 -11.76
C TYR A 145 -16.34 -0.80 -11.16
N GLY A 146 -16.37 -1.85 -11.95
CA GLY A 146 -16.02 -3.19 -11.47
C GLY A 146 -15.25 -4.00 -12.49
N LEU A 147 -15.33 -5.33 -12.31
CA LEU A 147 -14.63 -6.33 -13.12
C LEU A 147 -15.59 -6.98 -14.13
N ASN A 148 -15.02 -7.46 -15.23
CA ASN A 148 -15.72 -8.29 -16.21
C ASN A 148 -15.73 -9.78 -15.80
N GLU A 149 -16.29 -10.66 -16.63
CA GLU A 149 -16.34 -12.09 -16.37
C GLU A 149 -14.97 -12.79 -16.27
N LYS A 150 -13.91 -12.14 -16.79
CA LYS A 150 -12.52 -12.62 -16.67
C LYS A 150 -11.83 -12.08 -15.42
N GLU A 151 -12.58 -11.39 -14.56
CA GLU A 151 -12.08 -10.73 -13.34
C GLU A 151 -11.00 -9.66 -13.66
N GLU A 152 -11.09 -9.03 -14.82
CA GLU A 152 -10.30 -7.89 -15.25
C GLU A 152 -11.17 -6.62 -15.19
N ILE A 153 -10.56 -5.43 -15.02
CA ILE A 153 -11.32 -4.16 -15.02
C ILE A 153 -12.17 -4.09 -16.30
N ASP A 154 -13.48 -3.92 -16.15
CA ASP A 154 -14.38 -3.71 -17.30
C ASP A 154 -14.29 -2.25 -17.77
N TYR A 155 -13.28 -2.00 -18.58
CA TYR A 155 -13.02 -0.67 -19.12
C TYR A 155 -14.17 -0.15 -19.99
N ASP A 156 -14.85 -1.03 -20.75
CA ASP A 156 -15.97 -0.63 -21.63
C ASP A 156 -17.19 -0.22 -20.79
N ALA A 157 -17.50 -0.97 -19.75
CA ALA A 157 -18.55 -0.59 -18.81
C ALA A 157 -18.19 0.70 -18.04
N MET A 158 -16.94 0.82 -17.59
CA MET A 158 -16.46 2.03 -16.90
C MET A 158 -16.60 3.27 -17.79
N GLU A 159 -16.19 3.20 -19.06
CA GLU A 159 -16.31 4.33 -20.01
C GLU A 159 -17.77 4.69 -20.28
N ARG A 160 -18.66 3.70 -20.51
CA ARG A 160 -20.11 3.97 -20.69
C ARG A 160 -20.68 4.67 -19.46
N LEU A 161 -20.36 4.16 -18.26
CA LEU A 161 -20.84 4.71 -17.01
C LEU A 161 -20.30 6.13 -16.75
N ALA A 162 -19.05 6.40 -17.12
CA ALA A 162 -18.43 7.72 -17.03
C ALA A 162 -19.17 8.75 -17.92
N ARG A 163 -19.51 8.39 -19.16
CA ARG A 163 -20.26 9.26 -20.08
C ARG A 163 -21.67 9.53 -19.58
N GLU A 164 -22.33 8.52 -18.99
CA GLU A 164 -23.68 8.65 -18.47
C GLU A 164 -23.74 9.51 -17.20
N LYS A 165 -22.89 9.20 -16.22
CA LYS A 165 -22.91 9.80 -14.88
C LYS A 165 -22.10 11.08 -14.74
N LYS A 166 -21.19 11.34 -15.67
CA LYS A 166 -20.32 12.54 -15.73
C LYS A 166 -19.70 12.89 -14.38
N PRO A 167 -18.96 11.96 -13.75
CA PRO A 167 -18.31 12.23 -12.47
C PRO A 167 -17.33 13.40 -12.63
N LYS A 168 -17.16 14.19 -11.58
CA LYS A 168 -16.19 15.28 -11.55
C LYS A 168 -14.77 14.80 -11.31
N LEU A 169 -14.63 13.63 -10.71
CA LEU A 169 -13.35 12.96 -10.46
C LEU A 169 -13.47 11.46 -10.77
N ILE A 170 -12.55 10.93 -11.56
CA ILE A 170 -12.37 9.49 -11.76
C ILE A 170 -11.13 9.06 -10.98
N ILE A 171 -11.26 7.99 -10.18
CA ILE A 171 -10.20 7.41 -9.35
C ILE A 171 -9.84 6.04 -9.91
N ALA A 172 -8.60 5.85 -10.34
CA ALA A 172 -8.02 4.55 -10.63
C ALA A 172 -7.08 4.12 -9.50
N GLY A 173 -6.86 2.82 -9.39
CA GLY A 173 -6.05 2.22 -8.32
C GLY A 173 -6.86 1.21 -7.52
N ALA A 174 -6.16 0.28 -6.89
CA ALA A 174 -6.80 -0.82 -6.18
C ALA A 174 -5.94 -1.29 -5.00
N SER A 175 -6.61 -1.93 -4.02
CA SER A 175 -5.96 -2.57 -2.86
C SER A 175 -5.79 -4.08 -3.05
N ALA A 176 -6.56 -4.68 -3.98
CA ALA A 176 -6.64 -6.13 -4.16
C ALA A 176 -6.86 -6.53 -5.63
N TYR A 177 -6.19 -5.87 -6.55
CA TYR A 177 -6.21 -6.18 -7.98
C TYR A 177 -4.82 -6.60 -8.44
N SER A 178 -4.71 -7.78 -9.03
CA SER A 178 -3.42 -8.42 -9.32
C SER A 178 -2.82 -8.04 -10.67
N LEU A 179 -3.62 -7.50 -11.58
CA LEU A 179 -3.20 -7.22 -12.96
C LEU A 179 -2.75 -5.77 -13.15
N ARG A 180 -2.21 -5.47 -14.32
CA ARG A 180 -1.84 -4.12 -14.71
C ARG A 180 -3.08 -3.27 -14.99
N ILE A 181 -3.01 -2.00 -14.61
CA ILE A 181 -4.07 -1.01 -14.87
C ILE A 181 -3.66 -0.15 -16.06
N ASP A 182 -4.56 0.00 -17.02
CA ASP A 182 -4.41 0.89 -18.17
C ASP A 182 -4.79 2.32 -17.78
N PHE A 183 -3.82 3.07 -17.26
CA PHE A 183 -4.02 4.46 -16.83
C PHE A 183 -4.31 5.40 -18.00
N GLU A 184 -3.79 5.10 -19.21
CA GLU A 184 -4.02 5.92 -20.40
C GLU A 184 -5.49 5.88 -20.79
N ARG A 185 -6.13 4.70 -20.70
CA ARG A 185 -7.55 4.55 -20.99
C ARG A 185 -8.43 5.34 -20.04
N PHE A 186 -8.11 5.32 -18.74
CA PHE A 186 -8.78 6.16 -17.75
C PHE A 186 -8.59 7.67 -18.04
N ALA A 187 -7.37 8.09 -18.36
CA ALA A 187 -7.08 9.49 -18.67
C ALA A 187 -7.87 9.98 -19.89
N ARG A 188 -7.98 9.14 -20.94
CA ARG A 188 -8.73 9.45 -22.14
C ARG A 188 -10.21 9.73 -21.85
N ILE A 189 -10.88 8.86 -21.09
CA ILE A 189 -12.29 9.07 -20.75
C ILE A 189 -12.49 10.25 -19.81
N ALA A 190 -11.60 10.46 -18.83
CA ALA A 190 -11.66 11.61 -17.93
C ALA A 190 -11.58 12.92 -18.73
N LYS A 191 -10.62 13.01 -19.65
CA LYS A 191 -10.48 14.18 -20.56
C LYS A 191 -11.70 14.39 -21.45
N GLU A 192 -12.27 13.30 -22.00
CA GLU A 192 -13.48 13.36 -22.87
C GLU A 192 -14.66 14.00 -22.15
N ILE A 193 -14.89 13.66 -20.88
CA ILE A 193 -16.04 14.16 -20.09
C ILE A 193 -15.73 15.40 -19.25
N GLY A 194 -14.49 15.91 -19.29
CA GLY A 194 -14.05 17.06 -18.50
C GLY A 194 -13.90 16.79 -17.00
N ALA A 195 -13.63 15.56 -16.62
CA ALA A 195 -13.36 15.17 -15.23
C ALA A 195 -11.88 15.26 -14.88
N TYR A 196 -11.58 15.48 -13.61
CA TYR A 196 -10.23 15.22 -13.09
C TYR A 196 -9.93 13.72 -13.07
N PHE A 197 -8.67 13.37 -13.32
CA PHE A 197 -8.18 12.01 -13.20
C PHE A 197 -7.17 11.90 -12.05
N MET A 198 -7.48 11.04 -11.09
CA MET A 198 -6.63 10.73 -9.94
C MET A 198 -6.27 9.27 -9.95
N VAL A 199 -5.01 8.96 -9.67
CA VAL A 199 -4.54 7.59 -9.43
C VAL A 199 -4.05 7.43 -8.00
N ASP A 200 -4.66 6.51 -7.25
CA ASP A 200 -4.13 6.01 -6.00
C ASP A 200 -3.21 4.83 -6.29
N MET A 201 -1.91 5.10 -6.37
CA MET A 201 -0.92 4.08 -6.69
C MET A 201 -0.34 3.39 -5.45
N ALA A 202 -0.93 3.56 -4.27
CA ALA A 202 -0.36 3.16 -2.99
C ALA A 202 0.16 1.72 -2.96
N HIS A 203 -0.56 0.76 -3.54
CA HIS A 203 -0.11 -0.63 -3.61
C HIS A 203 1.05 -0.84 -4.57
N TYR A 204 1.04 -0.14 -5.70
CA TYR A 204 1.97 -0.35 -6.81
C TYR A 204 3.16 0.61 -6.82
N ALA A 205 3.23 1.57 -5.89
CA ALA A 205 4.20 2.68 -5.93
C ALA A 205 5.65 2.22 -6.04
N GLY A 206 6.05 1.18 -5.33
CA GLY A 206 7.41 0.63 -5.44
C GLY A 206 7.70 0.03 -6.83
N LEU A 207 6.73 -0.70 -7.39
CA LEU A 207 6.84 -1.29 -8.71
C LEU A 207 6.90 -0.22 -9.81
N ILE A 208 6.11 0.84 -9.66
CA ILE A 208 6.09 2.00 -10.57
C ILE A 208 7.44 2.72 -10.51
N ALA A 209 7.95 2.98 -9.30
CA ALA A 209 9.25 3.62 -9.10
C ALA A 209 10.40 2.85 -9.78
N ALA A 210 10.32 1.53 -9.78
CA ALA A 210 11.30 0.65 -10.43
C ALA A 210 11.07 0.45 -11.94
N GLY A 211 9.98 0.99 -12.51
CA GLY A 211 9.64 0.83 -13.91
C GLY A 211 9.11 -0.56 -14.30
N VAL A 212 8.69 -1.38 -13.32
CA VAL A 212 8.13 -2.73 -13.57
C VAL A 212 6.60 -2.77 -13.62
N TYR A 213 5.96 -1.63 -13.40
CA TYR A 213 4.52 -1.42 -13.51
C TYR A 213 4.24 -0.08 -14.22
N PRO A 214 3.12 0.08 -14.94
CA PRO A 214 2.81 1.33 -15.66
C PRO A 214 2.84 2.56 -14.76
N ASN A 215 3.49 3.64 -15.21
CA ASN A 215 3.56 4.90 -14.47
C ASN A 215 2.33 5.79 -14.77
N PRO A 216 1.50 6.14 -13.79
CA PRO A 216 0.33 6.99 -13.99
C PRO A 216 0.65 8.49 -14.11
N VAL A 217 1.83 8.94 -13.65
CA VAL A 217 2.18 10.37 -13.54
C VAL A 217 2.03 11.14 -14.84
N PRO A 218 2.42 10.61 -16.01
CA PRO A 218 2.20 11.33 -17.29
C PRO A 218 0.73 11.50 -17.69
N HIS A 219 -0.18 10.70 -17.11
CA HIS A 219 -1.58 10.61 -17.54
C HIS A 219 -2.54 11.29 -16.56
N ALA A 220 -2.22 11.33 -15.28
CA ALA A 220 -3.12 11.79 -14.22
C ALA A 220 -2.91 13.27 -13.85
N ASP A 221 -3.96 13.92 -13.37
CA ASP A 221 -3.86 15.25 -12.76
C ASP A 221 -3.27 15.15 -11.36
N PHE A 222 -3.63 14.09 -10.63
CA PHE A 222 -3.17 13.79 -9.28
C PHE A 222 -2.78 12.33 -9.16
N VAL A 223 -1.65 12.07 -8.49
CA VAL A 223 -1.25 10.71 -8.12
C VAL A 223 -0.97 10.69 -6.63
N THR A 224 -1.73 9.89 -5.89
CA THR A 224 -1.55 9.73 -4.45
C THR A 224 -0.90 8.39 -4.13
N SER A 225 -0.22 8.33 -3.01
CA SER A 225 0.35 7.09 -2.51
C SER A 225 0.50 7.10 -1.00
N THR A 226 0.57 5.90 -0.42
CA THR A 226 1.25 5.67 0.84
C THR A 226 2.75 5.53 0.61
N THR A 227 3.55 5.68 1.67
CA THR A 227 5.00 5.53 1.59
C THR A 227 5.52 4.20 2.15
N HIS A 228 4.66 3.41 2.82
CA HIS A 228 5.05 2.26 3.65
C HIS A 228 4.69 0.87 3.11
N LYS A 229 4.17 0.77 1.87
CA LYS A 229 3.82 -0.52 1.23
C LYS A 229 4.97 -1.01 0.35
N SER A 230 4.73 -1.24 -0.93
CA SER A 230 5.78 -1.63 -1.87
C SER A 230 6.93 -0.61 -1.97
N LEU A 231 6.69 0.66 -1.68
CA LEU A 231 7.72 1.72 -1.65
C LEU A 231 8.67 1.61 -0.44
N ARG A 232 8.35 0.81 0.57
CA ARG A 232 9.21 0.41 1.70
C ARG A 232 9.70 1.56 2.59
N GLY A 233 8.93 2.65 2.69
CA GLY A 233 9.24 3.82 3.53
C GLY A 233 8.51 3.84 4.87
N PRO A 234 8.54 4.99 5.57
CA PRO A 234 7.80 5.19 6.80
C PRO A 234 6.30 5.25 6.53
N ARG A 235 5.48 5.06 7.55
CA ARG A 235 4.03 5.26 7.43
C ARG A 235 3.73 6.73 7.17
N GLY A 236 3.07 6.99 6.05
CA GLY A 236 2.72 8.33 5.59
C GLY A 236 2.07 8.30 4.21
N GLY A 237 1.80 9.48 3.66
CA GLY A 237 1.26 9.67 2.32
C GLY A 237 2.00 10.73 1.53
N ILE A 238 1.78 10.77 0.22
CA ILE A 238 2.27 11.78 -0.72
C ILE A 238 1.20 12.09 -1.76
N ILE A 239 1.31 13.28 -2.37
CA ILE A 239 0.54 13.67 -3.55
C ILE A 239 1.54 14.19 -4.59
N LEU A 240 1.50 13.58 -5.77
CA LEU A 240 2.16 14.07 -6.97
C LEU A 240 1.12 14.74 -7.86
N MET A 241 1.48 15.79 -8.57
CA MET A 241 0.52 16.52 -9.38
C MET A 241 1.20 17.31 -10.51
N LYS A 242 0.40 17.74 -11.48
CA LYS A 242 0.82 18.76 -12.42
C LYS A 242 1.05 20.09 -11.70
N ALA A 243 2.00 20.89 -12.16
CA ALA A 243 2.41 22.13 -11.49
C ALA A 243 1.26 23.12 -11.25
N GLU A 244 0.29 23.18 -12.18
CA GLU A 244 -0.88 24.05 -12.06
C GLU A 244 -1.78 23.76 -10.86
N HIS A 245 -1.77 22.54 -10.33
CA HIS A 245 -2.56 22.13 -9.17
C HIS A 245 -1.82 22.29 -7.82
N ALA A 246 -0.52 22.60 -7.84
CA ALA A 246 0.31 22.64 -6.62
C ALA A 246 -0.23 23.60 -5.56
N LYS A 247 -0.67 24.81 -5.97
CA LYS A 247 -1.22 25.80 -5.02
C LYS A 247 -2.50 25.29 -4.35
N ALA A 248 -3.40 24.69 -5.10
CA ALA A 248 -4.68 24.17 -4.58
C ALA A 248 -4.44 23.00 -3.61
N ILE A 249 -3.58 22.06 -3.97
CA ILE A 249 -3.22 20.90 -3.14
C ILE A 249 -2.50 21.34 -1.87
N ASN A 250 -1.52 22.25 -1.96
CA ASN A 250 -0.81 22.75 -0.79
C ASN A 250 -1.76 23.45 0.19
N SER A 251 -2.69 24.27 -0.32
CA SER A 251 -3.71 24.90 0.51
C SER A 251 -4.70 23.89 1.11
N ALA A 252 -5.04 22.84 0.38
CA ALA A 252 -5.92 21.78 0.88
C ALA A 252 -5.27 20.97 2.00
N ILE A 253 -3.98 20.67 1.91
CA ILE A 253 -3.24 19.99 2.98
C ILE A 253 -3.04 20.92 4.16
N PHE A 254 -2.38 22.06 3.99
CA PHE A 254 -2.20 23.05 5.03
C PHE A 254 -2.67 24.43 4.54
N PRO A 255 -3.61 25.09 5.22
CA PRO A 255 -4.23 24.74 6.52
C PRO A 255 -5.52 23.91 6.38
N GLY A 256 -5.85 23.37 5.18
CA GLY A 256 -7.15 22.80 4.89
C GLY A 256 -7.54 21.61 5.78
N ILE A 257 -6.71 20.57 5.81
CA ILE A 257 -7.03 19.32 6.54
C ILE A 257 -5.98 18.91 7.58
N GLN A 258 -4.79 19.50 7.55
CA GLN A 258 -3.70 19.24 8.50
C GLN A 258 -3.15 20.55 9.07
N GLY A 259 -2.50 20.48 10.26
CA GLY A 259 -1.71 21.53 10.87
C GLY A 259 -0.22 21.28 10.71
N GLY A 260 0.54 21.28 11.82
CA GLY A 260 1.99 21.08 11.82
C GLY A 260 2.39 19.74 11.20
N PRO A 261 3.26 19.72 10.19
CA PRO A 261 3.72 18.51 9.56
C PRO A 261 4.63 17.68 10.49
N LEU A 262 4.62 16.37 10.29
CA LEU A 262 5.46 15.43 11.04
C LEU A 262 6.86 15.40 10.42
N MET A 263 7.74 16.33 10.83
CA MET A 263 9.06 16.50 10.20
C MET A 263 9.96 15.28 10.32
N HIS A 264 9.86 14.52 11.41
CA HIS A 264 10.58 13.26 11.59
C HIS A 264 10.09 12.15 10.60
N VAL A 265 8.80 12.14 10.26
CA VAL A 265 8.27 11.23 9.24
C VAL A 265 8.68 11.68 7.84
N ILE A 266 8.67 12.99 7.56
CA ILE A 266 9.16 13.54 6.29
C ILE A 266 10.65 13.22 6.09
N ALA A 267 11.46 13.25 7.15
CA ALA A 267 12.85 12.80 7.10
C ALA A 267 12.94 11.31 6.73
N GLY A 268 12.11 10.46 7.34
CA GLY A 268 12.01 9.04 6.96
C GLY A 268 11.60 8.86 5.50
N LYS A 269 10.66 9.66 4.99
CA LYS A 269 10.29 9.68 3.55
C LYS A 269 11.49 10.04 2.68
N ALA A 270 12.24 11.10 3.05
CA ALA A 270 13.43 11.52 2.30
C ALA A 270 14.49 10.42 2.21
N VAL A 271 14.70 9.65 3.29
CA VAL A 271 15.60 8.49 3.29
C VAL A 271 15.07 7.40 2.35
N ALA A 272 13.82 6.99 2.51
CA ALA A 272 13.21 5.94 1.70
C ALA A 272 13.22 6.27 0.19
N PHE A 273 12.98 7.53 -0.17
CA PHE A 273 13.04 7.97 -1.56
C PHE A 273 14.47 7.94 -2.12
N LYS A 274 15.47 8.23 -1.27
CA LYS A 274 16.87 8.07 -1.66
C LYS A 274 17.24 6.61 -1.91
N GLU A 275 16.78 5.70 -1.05
CA GLU A 275 16.93 4.25 -1.26
C GLU A 275 16.22 3.80 -2.53
N ALA A 276 15.01 4.30 -2.80
CA ALA A 276 14.22 3.93 -3.98
C ALA A 276 14.82 4.39 -5.32
N LEU A 277 15.71 5.37 -5.32
CA LEU A 277 16.44 5.84 -6.49
C LEU A 277 17.64 4.95 -6.86
N THR A 278 17.94 3.90 -6.09
CA THR A 278 19.10 3.05 -6.32
C THR A 278 18.80 1.88 -7.27
N PRO A 279 19.81 1.35 -7.99
CA PRO A 279 19.65 0.13 -8.80
C PRO A 279 19.23 -1.09 -7.98
N GLU A 280 19.65 -1.17 -6.72
CA GLU A 280 19.31 -2.26 -5.80
C GLU A 280 17.81 -2.28 -5.51
N PHE A 281 17.18 -1.11 -5.38
CA PHE A 281 15.73 -1.03 -5.21
C PHE A 281 14.99 -1.50 -6.47
N LYS A 282 15.50 -1.18 -7.66
CA LYS A 282 14.95 -1.70 -8.91
C LYS A 282 15.01 -3.23 -8.95
N ALA A 283 16.18 -3.80 -8.67
CA ALA A 283 16.37 -5.25 -8.62
C ALA A 283 15.45 -5.91 -7.56
N TYR A 284 15.27 -5.26 -6.41
CA TYR A 284 14.32 -5.70 -5.38
C TYR A 284 12.87 -5.76 -5.92
N GLN A 285 12.40 -4.73 -6.61
CA GLN A 285 11.03 -4.71 -7.13
C GLN A 285 10.82 -5.71 -8.28
N GLU A 286 11.83 -5.96 -9.12
CA GLU A 286 11.80 -7.03 -10.10
C GLU A 286 11.67 -8.41 -9.41
N GLN A 287 12.38 -8.61 -8.29
CA GLN A 287 12.27 -9.82 -7.49
C GLN A 287 10.89 -9.94 -6.81
N VAL A 288 10.29 -8.83 -6.37
CA VAL A 288 8.93 -8.81 -5.80
C VAL A 288 7.92 -9.42 -6.77
N VAL A 289 7.98 -9.04 -8.06
CA VAL A 289 7.06 -9.57 -9.09
C VAL A 289 7.35 -11.05 -9.37
N LYS A 290 8.62 -11.46 -9.47
CA LYS A 290 8.99 -12.87 -9.67
C LYS A 290 8.52 -13.75 -8.51
N ASN A 291 8.67 -13.28 -7.29
CA ASN A 291 8.22 -13.98 -6.09
C ASN A 291 6.69 -14.13 -6.04
N ALA A 292 5.95 -13.08 -6.42
CA ALA A 292 4.49 -13.16 -6.52
C ALA A 292 4.05 -14.22 -7.55
N ASP A 293 4.67 -14.23 -8.72
CA ASP A 293 4.39 -15.22 -9.78
C ASP A 293 4.72 -16.66 -9.32
N ALA A 294 5.87 -16.86 -8.68
CA ALA A 294 6.27 -18.18 -8.15
C ALA A 294 5.30 -18.69 -7.07
N LEU A 295 4.88 -17.81 -6.15
CA LEU A 295 3.88 -18.11 -5.13
C LEU A 295 2.54 -18.49 -5.78
N ALA A 296 2.06 -17.69 -6.75
CA ALA A 296 0.81 -17.95 -7.45
C ALA A 296 0.83 -19.31 -8.18
N LYS A 297 1.91 -19.61 -8.89
CA LYS A 297 2.08 -20.90 -9.61
C LYS A 297 2.09 -22.08 -8.66
N ALA A 298 2.77 -21.99 -7.52
CA ALA A 298 2.77 -23.05 -6.51
C ALA A 298 1.37 -23.31 -5.95
N LEU A 299 0.61 -22.25 -5.63
CA LEU A 299 -0.77 -22.37 -5.16
C LEU A 299 -1.70 -22.99 -6.22
N ILE A 300 -1.57 -22.59 -7.50
CA ILE A 300 -2.34 -23.15 -8.62
C ILE A 300 -2.01 -24.66 -8.78
N ALA A 301 -0.75 -25.04 -8.72
CA ALA A 301 -0.31 -26.43 -8.80
C ALA A 301 -0.92 -27.31 -7.69
N ARG A 302 -1.26 -26.71 -6.54
CA ARG A 302 -1.94 -27.35 -5.40
C ARG A 302 -3.47 -27.24 -5.49
N GLY A 303 -4.03 -26.84 -6.65
CA GLY A 303 -5.47 -26.76 -6.89
C GLY A 303 -6.18 -25.57 -6.24
N LEU A 304 -5.46 -24.54 -5.84
CA LEU A 304 -6.03 -23.27 -5.42
C LEU A 304 -6.26 -22.35 -6.62
N ARG A 305 -7.33 -21.58 -6.61
CA ARG A 305 -7.66 -20.64 -7.68
C ARG A 305 -7.15 -19.25 -7.34
N ILE A 306 -6.35 -18.67 -8.20
CA ILE A 306 -6.00 -17.26 -8.16
C ILE A 306 -7.06 -16.47 -8.93
N VAL A 307 -7.62 -15.43 -8.35
CA VAL A 307 -8.53 -14.49 -9.04
C VAL A 307 -7.80 -13.88 -10.24
N SER A 308 -8.47 -13.79 -11.38
CA SER A 308 -7.90 -13.45 -12.69
C SER A 308 -6.90 -14.49 -13.26
N GLY A 309 -6.74 -15.64 -12.62
CA GLY A 309 -5.86 -16.74 -13.05
C GLY A 309 -4.35 -16.49 -12.92
N ARG A 310 -3.92 -15.26 -12.61
CA ARG A 310 -2.52 -14.85 -12.54
C ARG A 310 -2.30 -13.59 -11.71
N THR A 311 -1.05 -13.26 -11.46
CA THR A 311 -0.65 -11.93 -10.99
C THR A 311 0.38 -11.30 -11.93
N GLU A 312 0.28 -10.00 -12.14
CA GLU A 312 1.22 -9.15 -12.90
C GLU A 312 1.85 -8.08 -12.00
N SER A 313 1.65 -8.23 -10.69
CA SER A 313 2.12 -7.28 -9.67
C SER A 313 2.66 -8.02 -8.44
N HIS A 314 2.60 -7.39 -7.28
CA HIS A 314 3.04 -7.93 -5.99
C HIS A 314 1.91 -8.61 -5.21
N VAL A 315 0.66 -8.52 -5.65
CA VAL A 315 -0.52 -8.94 -4.90
C VAL A 315 -1.34 -9.96 -5.68
N MET A 316 -1.96 -10.88 -4.97
CA MET A 316 -2.94 -11.82 -5.52
C MET A 316 -4.07 -12.07 -4.54
N LEU A 317 -5.25 -12.41 -5.05
CA LEU A 317 -6.37 -12.96 -4.30
C LEU A 317 -6.47 -14.46 -4.56
N VAL A 318 -6.60 -15.22 -3.48
CA VAL A 318 -6.79 -16.67 -3.53
C VAL A 318 -8.24 -17.00 -3.17
N ASP A 319 -8.96 -17.63 -4.08
CA ASP A 319 -10.31 -18.14 -3.87
C ASP A 319 -10.26 -19.48 -3.14
N LEU A 320 -10.84 -19.54 -1.96
CA LEU A 320 -10.82 -20.70 -1.07
C LEU A 320 -12.05 -21.59 -1.18
N ARG A 321 -13.03 -21.26 -2.03
CA ARG A 321 -14.29 -22.03 -2.14
C ARG A 321 -14.06 -23.49 -2.52
N ALA A 322 -13.06 -23.77 -3.37
CA ALA A 322 -12.70 -25.15 -3.72
C ALA A 322 -12.18 -25.97 -2.52
N LYS A 323 -11.61 -25.33 -1.52
CA LYS A 323 -11.14 -25.96 -0.27
C LYS A 323 -12.22 -25.99 0.82
N LYS A 324 -13.40 -25.40 0.56
CA LYS A 324 -14.53 -25.30 1.52
C LYS A 324 -14.14 -24.67 2.86
N ILE A 325 -13.24 -23.68 2.83
CA ILE A 325 -12.78 -22.92 3.99
C ILE A 325 -13.05 -21.43 3.75
N THR A 326 -13.45 -20.72 4.78
CA THR A 326 -13.66 -19.26 4.71
C THR A 326 -12.34 -18.49 4.83
N GLY A 327 -12.29 -17.26 4.32
CA GLY A 327 -11.12 -16.39 4.49
C GLY A 327 -10.77 -16.17 5.95
N LYS A 328 -11.76 -15.97 6.82
CA LYS A 328 -11.59 -15.84 8.28
C LYS A 328 -10.93 -17.06 8.92
N ALA A 329 -11.36 -18.25 8.55
CA ALA A 329 -10.77 -19.48 9.07
C ALA A 329 -9.34 -19.69 8.56
N ALA A 330 -9.11 -19.46 7.25
CA ALA A 330 -7.79 -19.56 6.65
C ALA A 330 -6.78 -18.56 7.27
N GLU A 331 -7.17 -17.29 7.44
CA GLU A 331 -6.36 -16.28 8.13
C GLU A 331 -5.92 -16.74 9.53
N ALA A 332 -6.83 -17.27 10.33
CA ALA A 332 -6.54 -17.74 11.67
C ALA A 332 -5.61 -18.96 11.69
N ILE A 333 -5.88 -19.95 10.83
CA ILE A 333 -5.09 -21.19 10.80
C ILE A 333 -3.68 -20.94 10.25
N LEU A 334 -3.54 -20.16 9.17
CA LEU A 334 -2.24 -19.78 8.63
C LEU A 334 -1.43 -18.97 9.66
N GLY A 335 -2.09 -18.06 10.40
CA GLY A 335 -1.47 -17.34 11.50
C GLY A 335 -0.90 -18.25 12.59
N SER A 336 -1.59 -19.35 12.94
CA SER A 336 -1.09 -20.33 13.89
C SER A 336 0.14 -21.11 13.39
N ALA A 337 0.30 -21.20 12.08
CA ALA A 337 1.48 -21.78 11.40
C ALA A 337 2.58 -20.74 11.11
N HIS A 338 2.49 -19.53 11.68
CA HIS A 338 3.40 -18.40 11.48
C HIS A 338 3.46 -17.87 10.02
N ILE A 339 2.36 -17.99 9.29
CA ILE A 339 2.15 -17.38 7.98
C ILE A 339 1.07 -16.30 8.12
N THR A 340 1.46 -15.05 8.05
CA THR A 340 0.57 -13.90 8.24
C THR A 340 -0.02 -13.44 6.91
N CYS A 341 -1.34 -13.44 6.81
CA CYS A 341 -2.08 -12.90 5.67
C CYS A 341 -3.36 -12.21 6.15
N ASN A 342 -4.18 -11.69 5.24
CA ASN A 342 -5.50 -11.18 5.60
C ASN A 342 -6.60 -11.84 4.77
N LYS A 343 -7.75 -12.08 5.41
CA LYS A 343 -8.98 -12.43 4.69
C LYS A 343 -9.37 -11.30 3.75
N ASN A 344 -9.94 -11.66 2.60
CA ASN A 344 -10.36 -10.70 1.60
C ASN A 344 -11.56 -11.25 0.81
N ALA A 345 -12.52 -10.38 0.53
CA ALA A 345 -13.58 -10.74 -0.40
C ALA A 345 -13.01 -11.03 -1.80
N ILE A 346 -13.62 -11.95 -2.50
CA ILE A 346 -13.38 -12.23 -3.92
C ILE A 346 -14.52 -11.64 -4.77
N PRO A 347 -14.34 -11.47 -6.08
CA PRO A 347 -15.43 -11.03 -6.95
C PRO A 347 -16.65 -11.96 -6.81
N ASN A 348 -17.85 -11.36 -6.67
CA ASN A 348 -19.10 -12.06 -6.42
C ASN A 348 -19.05 -13.01 -5.19
N ASP A 349 -18.42 -12.54 -4.13
CA ASP A 349 -18.27 -13.30 -2.88
C ASP A 349 -19.65 -13.61 -2.26
N PRO A 350 -20.00 -14.90 -1.99
CA PRO A 350 -21.24 -15.24 -1.32
C PRO A 350 -21.23 -14.94 0.18
N GLU A 351 -20.06 -14.70 0.77
CA GLU A 351 -19.89 -14.46 2.20
C GLU A 351 -19.93 -12.96 2.53
N THR A 352 -20.17 -12.67 3.80
CA THR A 352 -20.11 -11.28 4.30
C THR A 352 -18.67 -10.74 4.34
N PRO A 353 -18.46 -9.42 4.34
CA PRO A 353 -17.10 -8.83 4.45
C PRO A 353 -16.31 -9.23 5.71
N PHE A 354 -17.00 -9.70 6.76
CA PHE A 354 -16.36 -10.15 8.01
C PHE A 354 -15.90 -11.61 7.96
N VAL A 355 -16.40 -12.40 7.00
CA VAL A 355 -16.10 -13.82 6.83
C VAL A 355 -15.23 -14.05 5.60
N THR A 356 -15.67 -13.60 4.43
CA THR A 356 -15.05 -13.69 3.11
C THR A 356 -14.80 -15.12 2.62
N SER A 357 -14.66 -15.29 1.30
CA SER A 357 -14.33 -16.58 0.67
C SER A 357 -12.88 -16.65 0.17
N GLY A 358 -12.07 -15.65 0.45
CA GLY A 358 -10.69 -15.57 0.00
C GLY A 358 -9.72 -15.00 1.02
N ILE A 359 -8.45 -15.10 0.66
CA ILE A 359 -7.34 -14.41 1.33
C ILE A 359 -6.56 -13.59 0.30
N ARG A 360 -5.96 -12.50 0.76
CA ARG A 360 -5.04 -11.69 -0.03
C ARG A 360 -3.61 -11.98 0.40
N LEU A 361 -2.74 -12.23 -0.58
CA LEU A 361 -1.32 -12.50 -0.39
C LEU A 361 -0.50 -11.49 -1.19
N GLY A 362 0.67 -11.14 -0.68
CA GLY A 362 1.62 -10.27 -1.34
C GLY A 362 3.07 -10.64 -1.05
N SER A 363 3.96 -10.24 -1.93
CA SER A 363 5.38 -10.61 -1.91
C SER A 363 6.36 -9.56 -1.38
N PRO A 364 6.01 -8.27 -1.11
CA PRO A 364 7.03 -7.26 -0.76
C PRO A 364 7.82 -7.60 0.49
N ALA A 365 7.17 -7.95 1.60
CA ALA A 365 7.82 -8.21 2.87
C ALA A 365 8.72 -9.46 2.82
N MET A 366 8.25 -10.57 2.22
CA MET A 366 9.09 -11.76 2.08
C MET A 366 10.28 -11.53 1.14
N THR A 367 10.15 -10.66 0.12
CA THR A 367 11.26 -10.27 -0.75
C THR A 367 12.26 -9.38 -0.02
N THR A 368 11.82 -8.45 0.83
CA THR A 368 12.70 -7.65 1.70
C THR A 368 13.51 -8.53 2.64
N ARG A 369 12.93 -9.62 3.13
CA ARG A 369 13.60 -10.65 3.91
C ARG A 369 14.70 -11.40 3.13
N GLY A 370 14.69 -11.35 1.78
CA GLY A 370 15.68 -11.99 0.92
C GLY A 370 15.18 -13.25 0.20
N PHE A 371 13.89 -13.60 0.32
CA PHE A 371 13.31 -14.72 -0.42
C PHE A 371 13.37 -14.47 -1.93
N LYS A 372 13.58 -15.57 -2.66
CA LYS A 372 13.51 -15.63 -4.11
C LYS A 372 12.42 -16.63 -4.54
N GLU A 373 12.39 -16.99 -5.79
CA GLU A 373 11.34 -17.82 -6.39
C GLU A 373 11.21 -19.19 -5.69
N ALA A 374 12.34 -19.79 -5.30
CA ALA A 374 12.36 -21.11 -4.65
C ALA A 374 11.69 -21.06 -3.26
N GLU A 375 12.06 -20.09 -2.43
CA GLU A 375 11.45 -19.88 -1.11
C GLU A 375 9.98 -19.49 -1.26
N SER A 376 9.64 -18.66 -2.25
CA SER A 376 8.26 -18.23 -2.52
C SER A 376 7.37 -19.40 -2.96
N ALA A 377 7.87 -20.29 -3.80
CA ALA A 377 7.17 -21.52 -4.17
C ALA A 377 6.99 -22.43 -2.94
N LYS A 378 8.03 -22.58 -2.12
CA LYS A 378 7.95 -23.34 -0.86
C LYS A 378 6.89 -22.79 0.09
N VAL A 379 6.78 -21.46 0.21
CA VAL A 379 5.70 -20.81 0.99
C VAL A 379 4.32 -21.18 0.44
N GLY A 380 4.16 -21.20 -0.88
CA GLY A 380 2.91 -21.65 -1.53
C GLY A 380 2.54 -23.09 -1.19
N GLU A 381 3.52 -24.00 -1.17
CA GLU A 381 3.32 -25.39 -0.75
C GLU A 381 2.90 -25.48 0.73
N LEU A 382 3.56 -24.74 1.62
CA LEU A 382 3.25 -24.72 3.05
C LEU A 382 1.84 -24.16 3.31
N ILE A 383 1.43 -23.11 2.60
CA ILE A 383 0.05 -22.59 2.65
C ILE A 383 -0.94 -23.68 2.24
N ALA A 384 -0.68 -24.36 1.13
CA ALA A 384 -1.57 -25.41 0.64
C ALA A 384 -1.64 -26.60 1.61
N ASP A 385 -0.52 -27.01 2.23
CA ASP A 385 -0.49 -28.07 3.24
C ASP A 385 -1.41 -27.74 4.42
N VAL A 386 -1.38 -26.52 4.93
CA VAL A 386 -2.26 -26.06 6.03
C VAL A 386 -3.72 -26.04 5.58
N LEU A 387 -4.01 -25.50 4.39
CA LEU A 387 -5.38 -25.38 3.88
C LEU A 387 -5.99 -26.74 3.47
N ASP A 388 -5.18 -27.72 3.10
CA ASP A 388 -5.63 -29.10 2.82
C ASP A 388 -5.92 -29.88 4.12
N ASN A 389 -5.29 -29.49 5.24
CA ASN A 389 -5.39 -30.17 6.53
C ASN A 389 -5.69 -29.18 7.68
N PRO A 390 -6.80 -28.40 7.60
CA PRO A 390 -7.01 -27.27 8.49
C PRO A 390 -7.22 -27.62 9.97
N ASN A 391 -7.54 -28.88 10.28
CA ASN A 391 -7.79 -29.38 11.63
C ASN A 391 -6.68 -30.31 12.14
N ASP A 392 -5.59 -30.51 11.37
CA ASP A 392 -4.50 -31.37 11.76
C ASP A 392 -3.37 -30.60 12.45
N ALA A 393 -3.34 -30.70 13.77
CA ALA A 393 -2.32 -30.05 14.59
C ALA A 393 -0.88 -30.47 14.21
N ALA A 394 -0.68 -31.74 13.77
CA ALA A 394 0.64 -32.23 13.38
C ALA A 394 1.13 -31.53 12.11
N THR A 395 0.25 -31.30 11.14
CA THR A 395 0.57 -30.54 9.93
C THR A 395 0.88 -29.10 10.28
N ILE A 396 0.11 -28.43 11.16
CA ILE A 396 0.34 -27.04 11.55
C ILE A 396 1.72 -26.92 12.23
N GLU A 397 2.05 -27.78 13.16
CA GLU A 397 3.35 -27.75 13.85
C GLU A 397 4.52 -28.08 12.90
N ARG A 398 4.35 -28.99 11.95
CA ARG A 398 5.34 -29.27 10.92
C ARG A 398 5.59 -28.04 10.04
N VAL A 399 4.51 -27.38 9.58
CA VAL A 399 4.61 -26.16 8.76
C VAL A 399 5.27 -25.04 9.54
N LYS A 400 4.89 -24.84 10.79
CA LYS A 400 5.52 -23.85 11.67
C LYS A 400 7.02 -24.07 11.83
N ALA A 401 7.46 -25.34 11.95
CA ALA A 401 8.87 -25.69 12.01
C ALA A 401 9.60 -25.39 10.69
N GLU A 402 8.98 -25.61 9.53
CA GLU A 402 9.53 -25.25 8.23
C GLU A 402 9.60 -23.73 8.04
N VAL A 403 8.56 -22.99 8.46
CA VAL A 403 8.57 -21.52 8.49
C VAL A 403 9.74 -21.02 9.32
N LYS A 404 9.95 -21.58 10.52
CA LYS A 404 11.06 -21.20 11.41
C LYS A 404 12.43 -21.40 10.74
N LYS A 405 12.63 -22.50 10.01
CA LYS A 405 13.88 -22.73 9.26
C LYS A 405 14.10 -21.65 8.20
N LEU A 406 13.05 -21.28 7.45
CA LEU A 406 13.14 -20.23 6.45
C LEU A 406 13.44 -18.88 7.09
N THR A 407 12.74 -18.52 8.16
CA THR A 407 12.92 -17.22 8.82
C THR A 407 14.24 -17.08 9.55
N ASP A 408 14.83 -18.18 10.04
CA ASP A 408 16.18 -18.19 10.62
C ASP A 408 17.28 -18.04 9.56
N ALA A 409 17.07 -18.63 8.37
CA ALA A 409 18.01 -18.51 7.24
C ALA A 409 17.98 -17.11 6.59
N PHE A 410 16.87 -16.39 6.70
CA PHE A 410 16.63 -15.09 6.08
C PHE A 410 16.13 -14.08 7.12
N ARG A 411 17.01 -13.55 7.93
CA ARG A 411 16.66 -12.57 8.97
C ARG A 411 16.31 -11.23 8.38
N VAL A 412 15.30 -10.54 8.96
CA VAL A 412 14.88 -9.20 8.52
C VAL A 412 15.88 -8.13 8.94
N TYR A 413 16.25 -8.16 10.23
CA TYR A 413 17.25 -7.27 10.82
C TYR A 413 18.32 -8.13 11.51
N GLU A 414 19.58 -7.87 11.22
CA GLU A 414 20.73 -8.51 11.86
C GLU A 414 21.21 -7.73 13.08
#